data_42664b36d13f440094b8b99e2e836533
#
_entry.id   42664b36d13f440094b8b99e2e836533
#
_cell.length_a   1.000
_cell.length_b   1.000
_cell.length_c   1.000
_cell.angle_alpha   90.00
_cell.angle_beta   90.00
_cell.angle_gamma   90.00
#
_symmetry.space_group_name_H-M   'P 1'
#
loop_
_entity.id
_entity.type
_entity.pdbx_description
1 polymer ?
#
loop_
_entity_poly.entity_id
_entity_poly.type
_entity_poly.pdbx_seq_one_letter_code
_entity_poly.pdbx_strand_id
1 'polypeptide(L)'
;MIKSEMVAARLREYIISHGLKPGDRLPTEGELVELYGVSRVSVREATKALSFLGIVDAAPRRGLTVGAISMKRISKYLGFHFAVSDYPIDELIDTRIVVETGGLRHLSKRMAKDPSVYERLNETNNQLRCAKRLSDWIKGDILFHRSLVSSTGLNALAAFNDLVQVFFRRFREDFPRSQWKQGVLSHQQIIDALREGKPKRAAKYLTRHIDSHRARVATKK
;
A
#
# COMPACT_ATOMS: atom_id res chain seq x y z
N MET A 1 20.64 10.77 -21.54
CA MET A 1 20.18 10.99 -20.15
C MET A 1 20.23 12.48 -19.86
N ILE A 2 19.10 13.07 -19.44
CA ILE A 2 18.99 14.50 -19.13
C ILE A 2 19.83 14.78 -17.88
N LYS A 3 20.51 15.93 -17.83
CA LYS A 3 21.41 16.29 -16.71
C LYS A 3 20.70 16.22 -15.32
N SER A 4 19.44 16.58 -15.26
CA SER A 4 18.64 16.48 -14.03
C SER A 4 18.35 15.03 -13.60
N GLU A 5 18.14 14.12 -14.54
CA GLU A 5 17.97 12.70 -14.25
C GLU A 5 19.26 12.08 -13.68
N MET A 6 20.41 12.46 -14.24
CA MET A 6 21.70 12.03 -13.72
C MET A 6 21.92 12.53 -12.28
N VAL A 7 21.59 13.80 -11.99
CA VAL A 7 21.68 14.37 -10.64
C VAL A 7 20.75 13.61 -9.69
N ALA A 8 19.51 13.35 -10.10
CA ALA A 8 18.55 12.60 -9.28
C ALA A 8 19.04 11.17 -8.98
N ALA A 9 19.66 10.50 -9.96
CA ALA A 9 20.26 9.18 -9.77
C ALA A 9 21.42 9.23 -8.77
N ARG A 10 22.37 10.14 -8.97
CA ARG A 10 23.53 10.32 -8.07
C ARG A 10 23.13 10.70 -6.64
N LEU A 11 22.10 11.52 -6.46
CA LEU A 11 21.63 11.90 -5.13
C LEU A 11 20.98 10.70 -4.41
N ARG A 12 20.25 9.83 -5.12
CA ARG A 12 19.75 8.56 -4.53
C ARG A 12 20.88 7.64 -4.12
N GLU A 13 21.91 7.53 -4.95
CA GLU A 13 23.10 6.74 -4.65
C GLU A 13 23.87 7.30 -3.45
N TYR A 14 23.99 8.62 -3.37
CA TYR A 14 24.56 9.32 -2.21
C TYR A 14 23.85 8.96 -0.91
N ILE A 15 22.49 8.99 -0.89
CA ILE A 15 21.69 8.61 0.26
C ILE A 15 21.99 7.17 0.69
N ILE A 16 22.04 6.25 -0.26
CA ILE A 16 22.27 4.82 0.02
C ILE A 16 23.70 4.57 0.51
N SER A 17 24.70 5.10 -0.16
CA SER A 17 26.11 4.88 0.13
C SER A 17 26.55 5.46 1.48
N HIS A 18 25.90 6.56 1.91
CA HIS A 18 26.15 7.17 3.21
C HIS A 18 25.21 6.64 4.31
N GLY A 19 24.34 5.67 4.00
CA GLY A 19 23.42 5.06 4.98
C GLY A 19 22.43 6.05 5.59
N LEU A 20 22.11 7.15 4.88
CA LEU A 20 21.25 8.21 5.39
C LEU A 20 19.81 7.73 5.57
N LYS A 21 19.15 8.24 6.60
CA LYS A 21 17.79 7.90 7.01
C LYS A 21 16.85 9.09 6.81
N PRO A 22 15.52 8.87 6.76
CA PRO A 22 14.55 9.95 6.73
C PRO A 22 14.80 10.99 7.84
N GLY A 23 14.90 12.25 7.44
CA GLY A 23 15.22 13.38 8.32
C GLY A 23 16.70 13.80 8.32
N ASP A 24 17.62 12.95 7.85
CA ASP A 24 19.05 13.30 7.75
C ASP A 24 19.27 14.40 6.71
N ARG A 25 20.25 15.26 6.99
CA ARG A 25 20.59 16.36 6.10
C ARG A 25 21.28 15.85 4.83
N LEU A 26 20.92 16.46 3.74
CA LEU A 26 21.56 16.31 2.43
C LEU A 26 22.41 17.55 2.13
N PRO A 27 23.38 17.42 1.22
CA PRO A 27 24.10 18.59 0.69
C PRO A 27 23.11 19.63 0.15
N THR A 28 23.44 20.90 0.33
CA THR A 28 22.66 22.02 -0.24
C THR A 28 22.68 21.99 -1.77
N GLU A 29 21.75 22.70 -2.40
CA GLU A 29 21.74 22.80 -3.87
C GLU A 29 23.07 23.38 -4.42
N GLY A 30 23.72 24.29 -3.68
CA GLY A 30 25.03 24.85 -4.02
C GLY A 30 26.13 23.79 -3.98
N GLU A 31 26.21 23.04 -2.88
CA GLU A 31 27.17 21.94 -2.74
C GLU A 31 26.96 20.83 -3.79
N LEU A 32 25.70 20.53 -4.14
CA LEU A 32 25.38 19.57 -5.21
C LEU A 32 25.82 20.05 -6.59
N VAL A 33 25.75 21.38 -6.85
CA VAL A 33 26.27 21.97 -8.09
C VAL A 33 27.79 21.73 -8.21
N GLU A 34 28.52 22.00 -7.13
CA GLU A 34 29.96 21.79 -7.07
C GLU A 34 30.33 20.30 -7.15
N LEU A 35 29.67 19.46 -6.35
CA LEU A 35 29.92 18.02 -6.26
C LEU A 35 29.70 17.29 -7.59
N TYR A 36 28.68 17.69 -8.34
CA TYR A 36 28.31 17.01 -9.58
C TYR A 36 28.74 17.75 -10.87
N GLY A 37 29.28 18.95 -10.76
CA GLY A 37 29.73 19.73 -11.92
C GLY A 37 28.60 20.08 -12.89
N VAL A 38 27.41 20.44 -12.37
CA VAL A 38 26.21 20.71 -13.18
C VAL A 38 25.64 22.11 -12.88
N SER A 39 24.70 22.56 -13.72
CA SER A 39 24.03 23.84 -13.49
C SER A 39 23.08 23.79 -12.29
N ARG A 40 22.85 24.95 -11.65
CA ARG A 40 21.85 25.12 -10.59
C ARG A 40 20.44 24.69 -11.03
N VAL A 41 20.12 24.95 -12.30
CA VAL A 41 18.82 24.53 -12.89
C VAL A 41 18.68 23.01 -12.85
N SER A 42 19.72 22.28 -13.28
CA SER A 42 19.70 20.81 -13.28
C SER A 42 19.54 20.24 -11.86
N VAL A 43 20.19 20.84 -10.86
CA VAL A 43 20.04 20.42 -9.46
C VAL A 43 18.63 20.69 -8.96
N ARG A 44 18.07 21.87 -9.19
CA ARG A 44 16.72 22.24 -8.77
C ARG A 44 15.65 21.36 -9.40
N GLU A 45 15.77 21.03 -10.67
CA GLU A 45 14.83 20.10 -11.34
C GLU A 45 14.94 18.67 -10.76
N ALA A 46 16.14 18.20 -10.48
CA ALA A 46 16.36 16.91 -9.83
C ALA A 46 15.76 16.87 -8.41
N THR A 47 16.05 17.88 -7.59
CA THR A 47 15.53 17.94 -6.20
C THR A 47 14.02 18.10 -6.16
N LYS A 48 13.41 18.86 -7.08
CA LYS A 48 11.94 18.92 -7.22
C LYS A 48 11.35 17.58 -7.58
N ALA A 49 11.93 16.85 -8.56
CA ALA A 49 11.45 15.53 -8.96
C ALA A 49 11.53 14.52 -7.81
N LEU A 50 12.64 14.52 -7.06
CA LEU A 50 12.81 13.66 -5.88
C LEU A 50 11.87 14.07 -4.73
N SER A 51 11.62 15.36 -4.55
CA SER A 51 10.69 15.88 -3.54
C SER A 51 9.25 15.51 -3.86
N PHE A 52 8.89 15.52 -5.14
CA PHE A 52 7.58 15.05 -5.59
C PHE A 52 7.33 13.58 -5.22
N LEU A 53 8.35 12.73 -5.34
CA LEU A 53 8.29 11.32 -4.92
C LEU A 53 8.42 11.13 -3.39
N GLY A 54 8.75 12.19 -2.65
CA GLY A 54 9.00 12.13 -1.21
C GLY A 54 10.34 11.50 -0.83
N ILE A 55 11.27 11.41 -1.77
CA ILE A 55 12.64 10.91 -1.52
C ILE A 55 13.49 12.00 -0.85
N VAL A 56 13.24 13.25 -1.20
CA VAL A 56 13.87 14.43 -0.62
C VAL A 56 12.79 15.37 -0.12
N ASP A 57 13.00 15.96 1.05
CA ASP A 57 12.20 17.07 1.56
C ASP A 57 13.03 18.35 1.51
N ALA A 58 12.44 19.40 0.91
CA ALA A 58 13.00 20.73 0.85
C ALA A 58 12.17 21.65 1.74
N ALA A 59 12.74 22.19 2.79
CA ALA A 59 12.06 23.14 3.66
C ALA A 59 12.84 24.45 3.76
N PRO A 60 12.14 25.60 3.77
CA PRO A 60 12.77 26.88 4.00
C PRO A 60 13.59 26.85 5.30
N ARG A 61 14.81 27.36 5.28
CA ARG A 61 15.76 27.42 6.39
C ARG A 61 16.30 26.08 6.89
N ARG A 62 15.73 24.93 6.50
CA ARG A 62 16.25 23.58 6.84
C ARG A 62 17.15 23.00 5.75
N GLY A 63 17.06 23.51 4.52
CA GLY A 63 17.75 22.94 3.36
C GLY A 63 17.09 21.66 2.85
N LEU A 64 17.91 20.78 2.28
CA LEU A 64 17.48 19.47 1.80
C LEU A 64 17.68 18.43 2.89
N THR A 65 16.72 17.55 3.04
CA THR A 65 16.78 16.39 3.92
C THR A 65 16.28 15.14 3.21
N VAL A 66 16.67 13.95 3.68
CA VAL A 66 16.10 12.70 3.21
C VAL A 66 14.63 12.65 3.61
N GLY A 67 13.75 12.44 2.64
CA GLY A 67 12.32 12.36 2.87
C GLY A 67 11.87 10.99 3.37
N ALA A 68 10.73 10.96 4.05
CA ALA A 68 10.04 9.72 4.36
C ALA A 68 9.22 9.32 3.13
N ILE A 69 9.70 8.35 2.34
CA ILE A 69 9.01 7.87 1.16
C ILE A 69 7.58 7.44 1.53
N SER A 70 6.61 8.17 1.02
CA SER A 70 5.20 7.86 1.28
C SER A 70 4.66 6.91 0.21
N MET A 71 4.41 5.66 0.60
CA MET A 71 3.73 4.70 -0.28
C MET A 71 2.38 5.23 -0.78
N LYS A 72 1.71 6.11 -0.03
CA LYS A 72 0.48 6.78 -0.45
C LYS A 72 0.68 7.65 -1.70
N ARG A 73 1.84 8.34 -1.83
CA ARG A 73 2.18 9.11 -3.04
C ARG A 73 2.41 8.18 -4.22
N ILE A 74 3.23 7.14 -4.03
CA ILE A 74 3.52 6.13 -5.06
C ILE A 74 2.23 5.44 -5.52
N SER A 75 1.37 5.03 -4.58
CA SER A 75 0.08 4.37 -4.87
C SER A 75 -0.83 5.24 -5.73
N LYS A 76 -0.81 6.57 -5.55
CA LYS A 76 -1.62 7.48 -6.36
C LYS A 76 -1.23 7.42 -7.84
N TYR A 77 0.07 7.42 -8.14
CA TYR A 77 0.56 7.37 -9.53
C TYR A 77 0.44 5.98 -10.13
N LEU A 78 0.71 4.94 -9.35
CA LEU A 78 0.48 3.58 -9.80
C LEU A 78 -1.01 3.33 -10.06
N GLY A 79 -1.90 3.83 -9.21
CA GLY A 79 -3.35 3.76 -9.43
C GLY A 79 -3.78 4.46 -10.73
N PHE A 80 -3.16 5.58 -11.06
CA PHE A 80 -3.37 6.24 -12.35
C PHE A 80 -2.86 5.37 -13.51
N HIS A 81 -1.63 4.81 -13.39
CA HIS A 81 -1.08 3.89 -14.39
C HIS A 81 -2.04 2.73 -14.66
N PHE A 82 -2.55 2.09 -13.62
CA PHE A 82 -3.49 0.99 -13.76
C PHE A 82 -4.86 1.40 -14.35
N ALA A 83 -5.28 2.64 -14.09
CA ALA A 83 -6.52 3.16 -14.68
C ALA A 83 -6.40 3.44 -16.19
N VAL A 84 -5.18 3.71 -16.66
CA VAL A 84 -4.87 4.00 -18.07
C VAL A 84 -4.43 2.75 -18.85
N SER A 85 -3.83 1.79 -18.15
CA SER A 85 -3.30 0.56 -18.71
C SER A 85 -4.36 -0.54 -18.67
N ASP A 86 -5.23 -0.65 -19.47
CA ASP A 86 -6.38 -1.55 -19.60
C ASP A 86 -6.12 -3.03 -19.12
N TYR A 87 -5.66 -3.18 -17.88
CA TYR A 87 -5.43 -4.50 -17.27
C TYR A 87 -6.75 -5.21 -17.08
N PRO A 88 -6.84 -6.49 -17.48
CA PRO A 88 -8.03 -7.29 -17.22
C PRO A 88 -8.35 -7.33 -15.72
N ILE A 89 -9.61 -7.14 -15.40
CA ILE A 89 -10.09 -7.14 -14.01
C ILE A 89 -9.76 -8.45 -13.28
N ASP A 90 -9.82 -9.57 -14.00
CA ASP A 90 -9.53 -10.89 -13.46
C ASP A 90 -8.05 -10.98 -13.01
N GLU A 91 -7.13 -10.40 -13.79
CA GLU A 91 -5.71 -10.34 -13.44
C GLU A 91 -5.48 -9.50 -12.17
N LEU A 92 -6.19 -8.40 -12.01
CA LEU A 92 -6.12 -7.57 -10.82
C LEU A 92 -6.64 -8.29 -9.58
N ILE A 93 -7.72 -9.06 -9.71
CA ILE A 93 -8.28 -9.91 -8.65
C ILE A 93 -7.28 -11.00 -8.26
N ASP A 94 -6.68 -11.70 -9.24
CA ASP A 94 -5.67 -12.73 -8.99
C ASP A 94 -4.42 -12.14 -8.30
N THR A 95 -3.96 -10.99 -8.75
CA THR A 95 -2.85 -10.28 -8.09
C THR A 95 -3.16 -9.98 -6.63
N ARG A 96 -4.39 -9.54 -6.33
CA ARG A 96 -4.85 -9.31 -4.97
C ARG A 96 -4.82 -10.58 -4.13
N ILE A 97 -5.34 -11.70 -4.67
CA ILE A 97 -5.35 -12.99 -3.99
C ILE A 97 -3.93 -13.39 -3.63
N VAL A 98 -2.99 -13.31 -4.56
CA VAL A 98 -1.58 -13.66 -4.33
C VAL A 98 -0.97 -12.80 -3.21
N VAL A 99 -1.14 -11.48 -3.27
CA VAL A 99 -0.56 -10.56 -2.29
C VAL A 99 -1.17 -10.75 -0.89
N GLU A 100 -2.49 -10.89 -0.81
CA GLU A 100 -3.17 -10.95 0.50
C GLU A 100 -3.08 -12.33 1.14
N THR A 101 -3.05 -13.42 0.37
CA THR A 101 -2.92 -14.78 0.93
C THR A 101 -1.49 -15.16 1.25
N GLY A 102 -0.48 -14.60 0.55
CA GLY A 102 0.92 -14.95 0.71
C GLY A 102 1.48 -14.75 2.13
N GLY A 103 0.93 -13.80 2.88
CA GLY A 103 1.35 -13.47 4.24
C GLY A 103 0.63 -14.25 5.36
N LEU A 104 -0.44 -14.99 5.08
CA LEU A 104 -1.32 -15.55 6.12
C LEU A 104 -0.64 -16.56 7.06
N ARG A 105 0.36 -17.28 6.58
CA ARG A 105 1.15 -18.18 7.44
C ARG A 105 1.93 -17.39 8.51
N HIS A 106 2.50 -16.24 8.13
CA HIS A 106 3.22 -15.35 9.05
C HIS A 106 2.24 -14.71 10.03
N LEU A 107 1.08 -14.27 9.53
CA LEU A 107 0.03 -13.69 10.36
C LEU A 107 -0.49 -14.67 11.42
N SER A 108 -0.79 -15.90 11.05
CA SER A 108 -1.24 -16.95 11.98
C SER A 108 -0.20 -17.25 13.07
N LYS A 109 1.08 -17.36 12.70
CA LYS A 109 2.17 -17.53 13.68
C LYS A 109 2.31 -16.32 14.63
N ARG A 110 2.12 -15.11 14.12
CA ARG A 110 2.18 -13.89 14.92
C ARG A 110 0.98 -13.79 15.86
N MET A 111 -0.20 -14.09 15.38
CA MET A 111 -1.44 -14.09 16.18
C MET A 111 -1.37 -15.08 17.35
N ALA A 112 -0.70 -16.22 17.16
CA ALA A 112 -0.48 -17.20 18.24
C ALA A 112 0.45 -16.68 19.34
N LYS A 113 1.34 -15.73 19.03
CA LYS A 113 2.30 -15.13 19.98
C LYS A 113 1.81 -13.82 20.58
N ASP A 114 0.95 -13.10 19.87
CA ASP A 114 0.46 -11.77 20.23
C ASP A 114 -1.06 -11.70 20.05
N PRO A 115 -1.82 -11.87 21.15
CA PRO A 115 -3.29 -11.79 21.13
C PRO A 115 -3.83 -10.47 20.61
N SER A 116 -3.07 -9.36 20.72
CA SER A 116 -3.52 -8.05 20.25
C SER A 116 -3.74 -8.02 18.72
N VAL A 117 -3.10 -8.92 17.98
CA VAL A 117 -3.31 -9.07 16.54
C VAL A 117 -4.74 -9.54 16.23
N TYR A 118 -5.25 -10.50 17.01
CA TYR A 118 -6.63 -10.98 16.89
C TYR A 118 -7.63 -9.85 17.22
N GLU A 119 -7.40 -9.16 18.33
CA GLU A 119 -8.27 -8.06 18.77
C GLU A 119 -8.36 -6.94 17.73
N ARG A 120 -7.22 -6.55 17.16
CA ARG A 120 -7.13 -5.54 16.11
C ARG A 120 -7.92 -5.91 14.85
N LEU A 121 -7.81 -7.15 14.39
CA LEU A 121 -8.56 -7.62 13.23
C LEU A 121 -10.06 -7.69 13.50
N ASN A 122 -10.46 -8.15 14.68
CA ASN A 122 -11.87 -8.13 15.11
C ASN A 122 -12.41 -6.72 15.20
N GLU A 123 -11.62 -5.77 15.72
CA GLU A 123 -12.05 -4.37 15.79
C GLU A 123 -12.33 -3.80 14.41
N THR A 124 -11.44 -4.03 13.43
CA THR A 124 -11.68 -3.57 12.05
C THR A 124 -12.92 -4.22 11.43
N ASN A 125 -13.18 -5.49 11.71
CA ASN A 125 -14.39 -6.18 11.23
C ASN A 125 -15.67 -5.69 11.95
N ASN A 126 -15.59 -5.33 13.23
CA ASN A 126 -16.70 -4.72 13.98
C ASN A 126 -17.03 -3.32 13.46
N GLN A 127 -16.03 -2.50 13.14
CA GLN A 127 -16.24 -1.20 12.52
C GLN A 127 -16.97 -1.35 11.17
N LEU A 128 -16.61 -2.35 10.37
CA LEU A 128 -17.30 -2.67 9.13
C LEU A 128 -18.76 -3.07 9.38
N ARG A 129 -19.03 -3.88 10.41
CA ARG A 129 -20.39 -4.30 10.81
C ARG A 129 -21.28 -3.12 11.17
N CYS A 130 -20.71 -2.07 11.79
CA CYS A 130 -21.41 -0.87 12.21
C CYS A 130 -21.60 0.18 11.10
N ALA A 131 -21.09 -0.07 9.89
CA ALA A 131 -21.19 0.88 8.78
C ALA A 131 -22.65 1.13 8.39
N LYS A 132 -23.03 2.42 8.30
CA LYS A 132 -24.38 2.84 7.89
C LYS A 132 -24.45 3.32 6.45
N ARG A 133 -23.34 3.85 5.93
CA ARG A 133 -23.21 4.37 4.55
C ARG A 133 -22.24 3.52 3.76
N LEU A 134 -22.43 3.45 2.44
CA LEU A 134 -21.53 2.72 1.54
C LEU A 134 -20.08 3.20 1.64
N SER A 135 -19.87 4.51 1.76
CA SER A 135 -18.54 5.09 1.93
C SER A 135 -17.80 4.59 3.17
N ASP A 136 -18.53 4.38 4.28
CA ASP A 136 -17.95 3.91 5.54
C ASP A 136 -17.67 2.41 5.45
N TRP A 137 -18.56 1.66 4.78
CA TRP A 137 -18.37 0.24 4.52
C TRP A 137 -17.13 0.01 3.64
N ILE A 138 -16.98 0.76 2.55
CA ILE A 138 -15.81 0.69 1.67
C ILE A 138 -14.50 0.98 2.43
N LYS A 139 -14.50 2.04 3.26
CA LYS A 139 -13.34 2.38 4.08
C LYS A 139 -12.99 1.27 5.08
N GLY A 140 -14.00 0.70 5.74
CA GLY A 140 -13.83 -0.38 6.69
C GLY A 140 -13.28 -1.65 6.05
N ASP A 141 -13.81 -2.02 4.88
CA ASP A 141 -13.34 -3.17 4.11
C ASP A 141 -11.87 -3.00 3.65
N ILE A 142 -11.51 -1.81 3.16
CA ILE A 142 -10.11 -1.47 2.86
C ILE A 142 -9.24 -1.59 4.10
N LEU A 143 -9.70 -1.07 5.23
CA LEU A 143 -8.96 -1.10 6.48
C LEU A 143 -8.74 -2.54 6.96
N PHE A 144 -9.75 -3.41 6.86
CA PHE A 144 -9.63 -4.83 7.22
C PHE A 144 -8.53 -5.52 6.39
N HIS A 145 -8.57 -5.42 5.06
CA HIS A 145 -7.57 -6.04 4.20
C HIS A 145 -6.15 -5.49 4.41
N ARG A 146 -6.02 -4.17 4.63
CA ARG A 146 -4.74 -3.56 5.01
C ARG A 146 -4.23 -4.09 6.35
N SER A 147 -5.11 -4.20 7.35
CA SER A 147 -4.76 -4.72 8.66
C SER A 147 -4.36 -6.19 8.59
N LEU A 148 -5.00 -6.98 7.75
CA LEU A 148 -4.65 -8.37 7.52
C LEU A 148 -3.19 -8.50 7.04
N VAL A 149 -2.79 -7.74 6.02
CA VAL A 149 -1.44 -7.80 5.47
C VAL A 149 -0.41 -7.14 6.38
N SER A 150 -0.70 -5.97 6.96
CA SER A 150 0.24 -5.28 7.85
C SER A 150 0.51 -6.06 9.14
N SER A 151 -0.48 -6.80 9.63
CA SER A 151 -0.34 -7.64 10.84
C SER A 151 0.52 -8.89 10.61
N THR A 152 0.92 -9.19 9.37
CA THR A 152 1.88 -10.27 9.08
C THR A 152 3.27 -10.02 9.68
N GLY A 153 3.64 -8.76 9.89
CA GLY A 153 4.99 -8.32 10.26
C GLY A 153 5.96 -8.24 9.08
N LEU A 154 5.50 -8.51 7.86
CA LEU A 154 6.29 -8.37 6.63
C LEU A 154 6.11 -6.96 6.07
N ASN A 155 6.95 -6.01 6.53
CA ASN A 155 6.81 -4.60 6.16
C ASN A 155 6.90 -4.35 4.65
N ALA A 156 7.76 -5.09 3.94
CA ALA A 156 7.83 -5.01 2.48
C ALA A 156 6.51 -5.43 1.82
N LEU A 157 5.88 -6.50 2.29
CA LEU A 157 4.58 -6.96 1.78
C LEU A 157 3.47 -5.93 2.08
N ALA A 158 3.49 -5.32 3.28
CA ALA A 158 2.54 -4.28 3.64
C ALA A 158 2.63 -3.05 2.72
N ALA A 159 3.83 -2.68 2.27
CA ALA A 159 4.03 -1.62 1.28
C ALA A 159 3.37 -1.95 -0.07
N PHE A 160 3.48 -3.18 -0.56
CA PHE A 160 2.79 -3.62 -1.77
C PHE A 160 1.26 -3.65 -1.62
N ASN A 161 0.75 -3.96 -0.42
CA ASN A 161 -0.69 -3.95 -0.18
C ASN A 161 -1.31 -2.56 -0.37
N ASP A 162 -0.62 -1.50 0.03
CA ASP A 162 -1.08 -0.13 -0.20
C ASP A 162 -1.19 0.20 -1.71
N LEU A 163 -0.34 -0.38 -2.54
CA LEU A 163 -0.42 -0.27 -4.00
C LEU A 163 -1.64 -1.02 -4.55
N VAL A 164 -1.86 -2.24 -4.10
CA VAL A 164 -2.98 -3.09 -4.56
C VAL A 164 -4.34 -2.51 -4.15
N GLN A 165 -4.44 -1.86 -2.99
CA GLN A 165 -5.69 -1.26 -2.49
C GLN A 165 -6.25 -0.13 -3.39
N VAL A 166 -5.40 0.54 -4.16
CA VAL A 166 -5.85 1.61 -5.08
C VAL A 166 -6.77 1.06 -6.17
N PHE A 167 -6.54 -0.18 -6.63
CA PHE A 167 -7.36 -0.82 -7.66
C PHE A 167 -8.79 -1.06 -7.22
N PHE A 168 -8.95 -1.45 -5.95
CA PHE A 168 -10.22 -1.98 -5.48
C PHE A 168 -11.21 -0.93 -5.04
N ARG A 169 -10.80 0.34 -4.93
CA ARG A 169 -11.74 1.43 -4.68
C ARG A 169 -12.80 1.49 -5.79
N ARG A 170 -12.40 1.33 -7.04
CA ARG A 170 -13.29 1.39 -8.20
C ARG A 170 -14.32 0.24 -8.25
N PHE A 171 -13.98 -0.96 -7.72
CA PHE A 171 -14.88 -2.11 -7.69
C PHE A 171 -15.89 -2.09 -6.56
N ARG A 172 -15.69 -1.23 -5.57
CA ARG A 172 -16.54 -1.13 -4.37
C ARG A 172 -17.62 -0.07 -4.48
N GLU A 173 -17.57 0.78 -5.48
CA GLU A 173 -18.51 1.89 -5.66
C GLU A 173 -19.97 1.45 -5.80
N ASP A 174 -20.22 0.19 -6.17
CA ASP A 174 -21.56 -0.39 -6.36
C ASP A 174 -21.82 -1.62 -5.52
N PHE A 175 -21.34 -1.66 -4.29
CA PHE A 175 -21.51 -2.82 -3.42
C PHE A 175 -22.91 -2.80 -2.77
N PRO A 176 -23.85 -3.73 -3.13
CA PRO A 176 -25.21 -3.69 -2.64
C PRO A 176 -25.24 -3.97 -1.12
N ARG A 177 -26.04 -3.18 -0.39
CA ARG A 177 -26.15 -3.27 1.06
C ARG A 177 -26.56 -4.66 1.56
N SER A 178 -27.32 -5.40 0.77
CA SER A 178 -27.72 -6.79 1.05
C SER A 178 -26.53 -7.73 1.23
N GLN A 179 -25.37 -7.43 0.64
CA GLN A 179 -24.18 -8.26 0.72
C GLN A 179 -23.19 -7.84 1.84
N TRP A 180 -23.43 -6.73 2.54
CA TRP A 180 -22.52 -6.25 3.59
C TRP A 180 -22.40 -7.26 4.74
N LYS A 181 -23.52 -7.85 5.16
CA LYS A 181 -23.52 -8.88 6.19
C LYS A 181 -22.66 -10.09 5.80
N GLN A 182 -22.75 -10.51 4.55
CA GLN A 182 -21.92 -11.62 4.04
C GLN A 182 -20.43 -11.27 4.02
N GLY A 183 -20.07 -10.03 3.68
CA GLY A 183 -18.68 -9.55 3.76
C GLY A 183 -18.12 -9.66 5.18
N VAL A 184 -18.85 -9.15 6.17
CA VAL A 184 -18.47 -9.23 7.59
C VAL A 184 -18.31 -10.68 8.07
N LEU A 185 -19.23 -11.57 7.67
CA LEU A 185 -19.15 -13.01 8.02
C LEU A 185 -17.93 -13.68 7.39
N SER A 186 -17.63 -13.37 6.13
CA SER A 186 -16.45 -13.88 5.43
C SER A 186 -15.15 -13.44 6.12
N HIS A 187 -15.06 -12.17 6.53
CA HIS A 187 -13.93 -11.66 7.29
C HIS A 187 -13.79 -12.41 8.63
N GLN A 188 -14.88 -12.63 9.34
CA GLN A 188 -14.84 -13.37 10.61
C GLN A 188 -14.31 -14.79 10.42
N GLN A 189 -14.74 -15.50 9.38
CA GLN A 189 -14.24 -16.84 9.07
C GLN A 189 -12.72 -16.87 8.82
N ILE A 190 -12.18 -15.80 8.19
CA ILE A 190 -10.74 -15.67 7.97
C ILE A 190 -10.01 -15.46 9.31
N ILE A 191 -10.51 -14.55 10.15
CA ILE A 191 -9.93 -14.24 11.47
C ILE A 191 -9.92 -15.52 12.35
N ASP A 192 -11.03 -16.21 12.42
CA ASP A 192 -11.19 -17.41 13.26
C ASP A 192 -10.25 -18.55 12.78
N ALA A 193 -10.15 -18.76 11.48
CA ALA A 193 -9.24 -19.76 10.93
C ALA A 193 -7.76 -19.43 11.22
N LEU A 194 -7.38 -18.14 11.24
CA LEU A 194 -6.03 -17.70 11.61
C LEU A 194 -5.77 -17.93 13.11
N ARG A 195 -6.74 -17.63 13.96
CA ARG A 195 -6.68 -17.86 15.41
C ARG A 195 -6.52 -19.33 15.75
N GLU A 196 -7.22 -20.22 15.01
CA GLU A 196 -7.12 -21.67 15.15
C GLU A 196 -5.79 -22.25 14.62
N GLY A 197 -4.87 -21.44 14.13
CA GLY A 197 -3.62 -21.93 13.54
C GLY A 197 -3.80 -22.62 12.19
N LYS A 198 -4.86 -22.31 11.43
CA LYS A 198 -5.22 -22.91 10.15
C LYS A 198 -5.06 -21.95 8.96
N PRO A 199 -3.83 -21.49 8.64
CA PRO A 199 -3.61 -20.46 7.61
C PRO A 199 -4.02 -20.92 6.21
N LYS A 200 -3.94 -22.21 5.88
CA LYS A 200 -4.44 -22.76 4.59
C LYS A 200 -5.96 -22.60 4.47
N ARG A 201 -6.70 -22.80 5.57
CA ARG A 201 -8.17 -22.60 5.58
C ARG A 201 -8.50 -21.11 5.46
N ALA A 202 -7.78 -20.26 6.15
CA ALA A 202 -7.92 -18.82 6.03
C ALA A 202 -7.66 -18.33 4.59
N ALA A 203 -6.62 -18.86 3.92
CA ALA A 203 -6.35 -18.57 2.52
C ALA A 203 -7.53 -18.97 1.61
N LYS A 204 -8.12 -20.15 1.80
CA LYS A 204 -9.29 -20.58 1.04
C LYS A 204 -10.50 -19.65 1.24
N TYR A 205 -10.73 -19.19 2.48
CA TYR A 205 -11.81 -18.25 2.76
C TYR A 205 -11.53 -16.87 2.13
N LEU A 206 -10.30 -16.37 2.24
CA LEU A 206 -9.91 -15.08 1.66
C LEU A 206 -9.98 -15.10 0.13
N THR A 207 -9.49 -16.16 -0.53
CA THR A 207 -9.63 -16.36 -1.96
C THR A 207 -11.10 -16.30 -2.38
N ARG A 208 -11.98 -17.09 -1.74
CA ARG A 208 -13.42 -17.09 -2.04
C ARG A 208 -14.05 -15.71 -1.83
N HIS A 209 -13.66 -15.01 -0.76
CA HIS A 209 -14.14 -13.66 -0.48
C HIS A 209 -13.76 -12.69 -1.59
N ILE A 210 -12.50 -12.71 -2.03
CA ILE A 210 -11.99 -11.84 -3.10
C ILE A 210 -12.60 -12.23 -4.45
N ASP A 211 -12.67 -13.52 -4.78
CA ASP A 211 -13.27 -14.02 -6.02
C ASP A 211 -14.75 -13.64 -6.17
N SER A 212 -15.46 -13.49 -5.06
CA SER A 212 -16.86 -13.05 -5.11
C SER A 212 -17.05 -11.69 -5.83
N HIS A 213 -15.97 -10.93 -5.99
CA HIS A 213 -15.99 -9.68 -6.76
C HIS A 213 -16.00 -9.90 -8.27
N ARG A 214 -15.51 -11.03 -8.82
CA ARG A 214 -15.53 -11.34 -10.27
C ARG A 214 -16.95 -11.35 -10.85
N ALA A 215 -17.84 -12.08 -10.20
CA ALA A 215 -19.23 -12.20 -10.65
C ALA A 215 -19.95 -10.84 -10.78
N ARG A 216 -19.54 -9.84 -9.98
CA ARG A 216 -20.15 -8.50 -9.99
C ARG A 216 -19.67 -7.64 -11.16
N VAL A 217 -18.45 -7.88 -11.59
CA VAL A 217 -17.88 -7.11 -12.71
C VAL A 217 -18.36 -7.65 -14.04
N ALA A 218 -18.55 -8.97 -14.15
CA ALA A 218 -19.09 -9.61 -15.34
C ALA A 218 -20.52 -9.17 -15.67
N THR A 219 -21.31 -8.76 -14.67
CA THR A 219 -22.70 -8.27 -14.87
C THR A 219 -22.79 -6.82 -15.37
N LYS A 220 -21.66 -6.11 -15.53
CA LYS A 220 -21.62 -4.71 -16.00
C LYS A 220 -21.16 -4.53 -17.45
N LYS A 221 -20.88 -5.62 -18.17
CA LYS A 221 -20.71 -5.63 -19.63
C LYS A 221 -22.04 -5.92 -20.31
#